data_00e80a8b1979484c32f2e7cbd207c73a
#
_entry.id   00e80a8b1979484c32f2e7cbd207c73a
#
_cell.length_a   1.000
_cell.length_b   1.000
_cell.length_c   1.000
_cell.angle_alpha   90.00
_cell.angle_beta   90.00
_cell.angle_gamma   90.00
#
_symmetry.space_group_name_H-M   'P 1'
#
loop_
_entity.id
_entity.type
_entity.pdbx_description
1 polymer ?
#
loop_
_entity_poly.entity_id
_entity_poly.type
_entity_poly.pdbx_seq_one_letter_code
_entity_poly.pdbx_strand_id
1 'polypeptide(L)'
;METNFVFIQASVVFNQQMSLFEDRIEDTKKGRNKAFRGLFDAIMEKKTIKSIANGTENLFIYRTKLNKNLLYLQLARRKKVEIYQQNNVEKDLVNVPIDNYPPLDVFVNLTTQRFAVEIKTNILSIDAIISALNSIFKRVAKQCSVYFNTVDNISDFWSAVNAQEGVKEIAFDLTVPNLFGASDAAKELVDGAKSNLNADSVSISFKNGKGGLSANIQAIDSFVKYASHAGSWKLKVKQSGDKQYKVIHSSDYSVKKSIDSNIIDLLQKVDSNGNVEPQYLDILITKIEELFADET
;
A
#
# COMPACT_ATOMS: atom_id res chain seq x y z
N MET A 1 -10.73 21.36 -8.19
CA MET A 1 -11.15 20.15 -7.43
C MET A 1 -9.89 19.43 -7.02
N GLU A 2 -9.90 18.74 -5.87
CA GLU A 2 -8.71 18.01 -5.40
C GLU A 2 -8.89 16.52 -5.54
N THR A 3 -7.83 15.84 -5.98
CA THR A 3 -7.73 14.38 -6.00
C THR A 3 -6.89 13.93 -4.82
N ASN A 4 -7.44 13.04 -3.99
CA ASN A 4 -6.80 12.56 -2.77
C ASN A 4 -6.06 11.25 -3.03
N PHE A 5 -4.88 11.11 -2.43
CA PHE A 5 -4.05 9.93 -2.49
C PHE A 5 -3.71 9.41 -1.09
N VAL A 6 -3.70 8.09 -0.95
CA VAL A 6 -3.15 7.38 0.22
C VAL A 6 -1.76 6.88 -0.12
N PHE A 7 -0.86 6.93 0.87
CA PHE A 7 0.50 6.42 0.71
C PHE A 7 0.61 5.00 1.23
N ILE A 8 1.24 4.17 0.42
CA ILE A 8 1.49 2.75 0.72
C ILE A 8 2.98 2.47 0.52
N GLN A 9 3.61 1.92 1.54
CA GLN A 9 5.01 1.48 1.51
C GLN A 9 5.07 0.04 1.03
N ALA A 10 5.95 -0.25 0.07
CA ALA A 10 6.31 -1.60 -0.31
C ALA A 10 7.58 -2.05 0.42
N SER A 11 7.58 -3.29 0.91
CA SER A 11 8.73 -3.94 1.54
C SER A 11 9.07 -5.20 0.77
N VAL A 12 10.31 -5.29 0.26
CA VAL A 12 10.81 -6.45 -0.49
C VAL A 12 11.53 -7.39 0.45
N VAL A 13 11.13 -8.66 0.46
CA VAL A 13 11.71 -9.74 1.28
C VAL A 13 12.19 -10.86 0.36
N PHE A 14 13.48 -11.18 0.40
CA PHE A 14 14.03 -12.26 -0.40
C PHE A 14 13.70 -13.63 0.19
N ASN A 15 13.30 -14.55 -0.68
CA ASN A 15 13.09 -15.96 -0.34
C ASN A 15 14.46 -16.64 -0.19
N GLN A 16 14.85 -17.03 1.01
CA GLN A 16 16.17 -17.63 1.29
C GLN A 16 16.37 -19.05 0.69
N GLN A 17 15.34 -19.67 0.16
CA GLN A 17 15.41 -21.02 -0.44
C GLN A 17 15.86 -21.05 -1.91
N MET A 18 16.47 -19.98 -2.40
CA MET A 18 16.99 -19.98 -3.77
C MET A 18 18.22 -20.87 -3.89
N SER A 19 18.22 -21.66 -4.98
CA SER A 19 19.20 -22.71 -5.25
C SER A 19 20.64 -22.22 -5.10
N LEU A 20 21.54 -23.14 -4.70
CA LEU A 20 22.98 -22.95 -4.58
C LEU A 20 23.67 -22.47 -5.91
N PHE A 21 22.93 -22.37 -7.00
CA PHE A 21 23.44 -22.13 -8.35
C PHE A 21 22.95 -20.82 -8.99
N GLU A 22 22.11 -20.03 -8.32
CA GLU A 22 21.70 -18.72 -8.83
C GLU A 22 22.50 -17.61 -8.16
N ASP A 23 22.88 -16.58 -8.93
CA ASP A 23 23.54 -15.38 -8.42
C ASP A 23 22.75 -14.79 -7.26
N ARG A 24 23.28 -14.92 -6.04
CA ARG A 24 22.66 -14.40 -4.83
C ARG A 24 22.57 -12.89 -4.95
N ILE A 25 21.38 -12.37 -5.12
CA ILE A 25 21.14 -10.95 -4.87
C ILE A 25 21.34 -10.75 -3.36
N GLU A 26 22.41 -10.04 -2.97
CA GLU A 26 22.65 -9.74 -1.57
C GLU A 26 21.43 -9.04 -0.95
N ASP A 27 21.02 -9.51 0.24
CA ASP A 27 19.93 -8.93 1.01
C ASP A 27 20.36 -7.59 1.65
N THR A 28 20.71 -6.65 0.78
CA THR A 28 21.13 -5.29 1.08
C THR A 28 20.07 -4.30 0.59
N LYS A 29 20.11 -3.07 1.10
CA LYS A 29 19.26 -1.98 0.59
C LYS A 29 19.39 -1.83 -0.93
N LYS A 30 20.62 -1.97 -1.48
CA LYS A 30 20.89 -1.89 -2.92
C LYS A 30 20.28 -3.08 -3.68
N GLY A 31 20.42 -4.30 -3.13
CA GLY A 31 19.83 -5.51 -3.71
C GLY A 31 18.31 -5.43 -3.76
N ARG A 32 17.65 -4.99 -2.69
CA ARG A 32 16.19 -4.82 -2.64
C ARG A 32 15.69 -3.75 -3.61
N ASN A 33 16.39 -2.62 -3.71
CA ASN A 33 16.05 -1.60 -4.71
C ASN A 33 16.19 -2.14 -6.13
N LYS A 34 17.23 -2.94 -6.41
CA LYS A 34 17.40 -3.60 -7.71
C LYS A 34 16.26 -4.58 -8.00
N ALA A 35 15.91 -5.43 -7.01
CA ALA A 35 14.81 -6.38 -7.15
C ALA A 35 13.48 -5.65 -7.37
N PHE A 36 13.19 -4.61 -6.58
CA PHE A 36 11.98 -3.82 -6.73
C PHE A 36 11.87 -3.19 -8.12
N ARG A 37 12.95 -2.60 -8.65
CA ARG A 37 12.98 -2.07 -10.03
C ARG A 37 12.75 -3.16 -11.06
N GLY A 38 13.38 -4.32 -10.92
CA GLY A 38 13.19 -5.46 -11.82
C GLY A 38 11.75 -5.99 -11.87
N LEU A 39 10.98 -5.86 -10.78
CA LEU A 39 9.54 -6.16 -10.79
C LEU A 39 8.77 -5.21 -11.72
N PHE A 40 9.14 -3.93 -11.73
CA PHE A 40 8.50 -2.95 -12.62
C PHE A 40 8.94 -3.11 -14.08
N ASP A 41 10.16 -3.58 -14.35
CA ASP A 41 10.56 -3.93 -15.70
C ASP A 41 9.64 -5.04 -16.27
N ALA A 42 9.34 -6.07 -15.45
CA ALA A 42 8.40 -7.12 -15.83
C ALA A 42 6.94 -6.63 -15.96
N ILE A 43 6.52 -5.64 -15.15
CA ILE A 43 5.19 -5.02 -15.26
C ILE A 43 5.11 -4.18 -16.54
N MET A 44 6.15 -3.41 -16.85
CA MET A 44 6.22 -2.59 -18.07
C MET A 44 6.17 -3.45 -19.33
N GLU A 45 6.89 -4.59 -19.34
CA GLU A 45 6.86 -5.54 -20.45
C GLU A 45 5.47 -6.11 -20.70
N LYS A 46 4.80 -6.55 -19.62
CA LYS A 46 3.46 -7.16 -19.70
C LYS A 46 2.34 -6.15 -19.92
N LYS A 47 2.57 -4.87 -19.65
CA LYS A 47 1.63 -3.74 -19.66
C LYS A 47 0.42 -3.91 -18.72
N THR A 48 -0.11 -5.11 -18.56
CA THR A 48 -1.26 -5.37 -17.67
C THR A 48 -1.04 -6.66 -16.90
N ILE A 49 -1.18 -6.57 -15.57
CA ILE A 49 -1.18 -7.72 -14.66
C ILE A 49 -2.60 -7.91 -14.13
N LYS A 50 -3.12 -9.11 -14.32
CA LYS A 50 -4.42 -9.53 -13.81
C LYS A 50 -4.25 -10.38 -12.55
N SER A 51 -5.01 -10.11 -11.50
CA SER A 51 -5.01 -10.91 -10.27
C SER A 51 -6.41 -11.07 -9.70
N ILE A 52 -6.57 -12.02 -8.77
CA ILE A 52 -7.80 -12.21 -8.00
C ILE A 52 -7.46 -12.00 -6.53
N ALA A 53 -8.14 -11.07 -5.89
CA ALA A 53 -8.06 -10.85 -4.45
C ALA A 53 -9.48 -10.82 -3.87
N ASN A 54 -9.70 -11.59 -2.80
CA ASN A 54 -11.00 -11.72 -2.14
C ASN A 54 -12.14 -12.05 -3.13
N GLY A 55 -11.89 -12.98 -4.07
CA GLY A 55 -12.86 -13.41 -5.07
C GLY A 55 -13.13 -12.39 -6.20
N THR A 56 -12.48 -11.25 -6.19
CA THR A 56 -12.68 -10.18 -7.19
C THR A 56 -11.43 -9.99 -8.05
N GLU A 57 -11.65 -9.82 -9.34
CA GLU A 57 -10.59 -9.55 -10.31
C GLU A 57 -10.09 -8.12 -10.18
N ASN A 58 -8.76 -7.97 -10.22
CA ASN A 58 -8.07 -6.69 -10.24
C ASN A 58 -7.10 -6.64 -11.42
N LEU A 59 -6.97 -5.48 -12.03
CA LEU A 59 -6.03 -5.18 -13.10
C LEU A 59 -5.06 -4.13 -12.62
N PHE A 60 -3.76 -4.34 -12.84
CA PHE A 60 -2.71 -3.36 -12.62
C PHE A 60 -2.10 -3.02 -13.97
N ILE A 61 -2.34 -1.80 -14.43
CA ILE A 61 -2.10 -1.38 -15.80
C ILE A 61 -0.96 -0.37 -15.79
N TYR A 62 0.14 -0.70 -16.46
CA TYR A 62 1.20 0.26 -16.73
C TYR A 62 0.73 1.27 -17.78
N ARG A 63 0.91 2.55 -17.50
CA ARG A 63 0.57 3.64 -18.40
C ARG A 63 1.79 4.27 -19.03
N THR A 64 2.65 4.88 -18.20
CA THR A 64 3.86 5.53 -18.70
C THR A 64 4.92 5.68 -17.61
N LYS A 65 6.15 5.90 -18.03
CA LYS A 65 7.27 6.27 -17.17
C LYS A 65 7.43 7.79 -17.24
N LEU A 66 7.22 8.46 -16.11
CA LEU A 66 7.33 9.92 -16.03
C LEU A 66 8.81 10.36 -16.01
N ASN A 67 9.63 9.70 -15.17
CA ASN A 67 11.08 9.86 -15.17
C ASN A 67 11.77 8.57 -14.72
N LYS A 68 13.09 8.59 -14.48
CA LYS A 68 13.87 7.39 -14.07
C LYS A 68 13.38 6.74 -12.77
N ASN A 69 12.65 7.47 -11.91
CA ASN A 69 12.21 7.03 -10.59
C ASN A 69 10.70 7.04 -10.42
N LEU A 70 9.95 7.70 -11.28
CA LEU A 70 8.50 7.84 -11.17
C LEU A 70 7.78 7.12 -12.31
N LEU A 71 6.82 6.29 -11.92
CA LEU A 71 5.93 5.57 -12.85
C LEU A 71 4.49 6.00 -12.61
N TYR A 72 3.71 6.04 -13.68
CA TYR A 72 2.26 6.16 -13.63
C TYR A 72 1.62 4.85 -14.07
N LEU A 73 0.73 4.35 -13.23
CA LEU A 73 -0.03 3.12 -13.43
C LEU A 73 -1.49 3.35 -13.04
N GLN A 74 -2.33 2.37 -13.31
CA GLN A 74 -3.72 2.35 -12.83
C GLN A 74 -4.03 1.01 -12.17
N LEU A 75 -4.75 1.07 -11.04
CA LEU A 75 -5.34 -0.08 -10.39
C LEU A 75 -6.83 -0.07 -10.66
N ALA A 76 -7.35 -1.10 -11.30
CA ALA A 76 -8.78 -1.23 -11.57
C ALA A 76 -9.33 -2.51 -10.95
N ARG A 77 -10.55 -2.46 -10.44
CA ARG A 77 -11.24 -3.61 -9.87
C ARG A 77 -12.52 -3.88 -10.62
N ARG A 78 -12.75 -5.16 -10.94
CA ARG A 78 -14.00 -5.59 -11.55
C ARG A 78 -15.20 -5.26 -10.65
N LYS A 79 -16.15 -4.54 -11.21
CA LYS A 79 -17.43 -4.22 -10.59
C LYS A 79 -18.54 -4.60 -11.55
N LYS A 80 -19.53 -5.36 -11.08
CA LYS A 80 -20.74 -5.59 -11.86
C LYS A 80 -21.63 -4.37 -11.77
N VAL A 81 -22.02 -3.85 -12.91
CA VAL A 81 -22.96 -2.74 -13.03
C VAL A 81 -24.16 -3.24 -13.82
N GLU A 82 -25.34 -2.98 -13.31
CA GLU A 82 -26.59 -3.28 -14.00
C GLU A 82 -26.97 -2.12 -14.89
N ILE A 83 -27.12 -2.38 -16.17
CA ILE A 83 -27.63 -1.39 -17.12
C ILE A 83 -28.96 -1.87 -17.70
N TYR A 84 -29.88 -0.94 -17.90
CA TYR A 84 -31.14 -1.23 -18.57
C TYR A 84 -30.95 -1.03 -20.08
N GLN A 85 -31.16 -2.09 -20.85
CA GLN A 85 -31.14 -2.04 -22.30
C GLN A 85 -32.53 -2.30 -22.82
N GLN A 86 -32.91 -1.55 -23.85
CA GLN A 86 -34.19 -1.80 -24.53
C GLN A 86 -34.11 -3.14 -25.29
N ASN A 87 -34.97 -4.07 -24.94
CA ASN A 87 -35.19 -5.26 -25.75
C ASN A 87 -36.09 -4.89 -26.93
N ASN A 88 -35.54 -4.86 -28.13
CA ASN A 88 -36.24 -4.48 -29.34
C ASN A 88 -37.36 -5.47 -29.73
N VAL A 89 -37.34 -6.69 -29.23
CA VAL A 89 -38.35 -7.73 -29.51
C VAL A 89 -39.55 -7.57 -28.59
N GLU A 90 -39.32 -7.36 -27.30
CA GLU A 90 -40.37 -7.30 -26.29
C GLU A 90 -40.84 -5.85 -25.98
N LYS A 91 -40.10 -4.85 -26.50
CA LYS A 91 -40.29 -3.41 -26.24
C LYS A 91 -40.23 -3.05 -24.76
N ASP A 92 -39.52 -3.86 -23.96
CA ASP A 92 -39.32 -3.70 -22.53
C ASP A 92 -37.89 -3.38 -22.21
N LEU A 93 -37.62 -2.93 -20.97
CA LEU A 93 -36.28 -2.68 -20.44
C LEU A 93 -35.78 -3.95 -19.74
N VAL A 94 -34.71 -4.51 -20.28
CA VAL A 94 -34.06 -5.69 -19.70
C VAL A 94 -32.81 -5.24 -18.92
N ASN A 95 -32.70 -5.72 -17.70
CA ASN A 95 -31.52 -5.50 -16.85
C ASN A 95 -30.39 -6.43 -17.29
N VAL A 96 -29.30 -5.88 -17.81
CA VAL A 96 -28.14 -6.62 -18.28
C VAL A 96 -26.93 -6.30 -17.38
N PRO A 97 -26.39 -7.29 -16.64
CA PRO A 97 -25.17 -7.10 -15.88
C PRO A 97 -23.97 -6.98 -16.82
N ILE A 98 -23.20 -5.90 -16.70
CA ILE A 98 -21.94 -5.72 -17.40
C ILE A 98 -20.78 -5.59 -16.42
N ASP A 99 -19.61 -6.07 -16.84
CA ASP A 99 -18.36 -5.88 -16.09
C ASP A 99 -17.80 -4.49 -16.37
N ASN A 100 -17.58 -3.73 -15.32
CA ASN A 100 -16.93 -2.42 -15.35
C ASN A 100 -15.64 -2.48 -14.53
N TYR A 101 -14.62 -1.74 -14.95
CA TYR A 101 -13.31 -1.68 -14.31
C TYR A 101 -12.92 -0.22 -14.01
N PRO A 102 -13.60 0.44 -13.06
CA PRO A 102 -13.27 1.82 -12.72
C PRO A 102 -11.83 1.89 -12.19
N PRO A 103 -10.95 2.71 -12.83
CA PRO A 103 -9.55 2.81 -12.44
C PRO A 103 -9.35 3.79 -11.28
N LEU A 104 -8.31 3.51 -10.50
CA LEU A 104 -7.65 4.42 -9.56
C LEU A 104 -6.27 4.75 -10.12
N ASP A 105 -5.89 6.00 -10.08
CA ASP A 105 -4.56 6.43 -10.49
C ASP A 105 -3.53 6.04 -9.42
N VAL A 106 -2.38 5.56 -9.88
CA VAL A 106 -1.29 5.08 -9.03
C VAL A 106 0.02 5.67 -9.50
N PHE A 107 0.68 6.41 -8.64
CA PHE A 107 2.07 6.83 -8.84
C PHE A 107 2.99 5.98 -7.99
N VAL A 108 4.12 5.59 -8.55
CA VAL A 108 5.13 4.78 -7.85
C VAL A 108 6.47 5.49 -7.88
N ASN A 109 7.01 5.75 -6.70
CA ASN A 109 8.39 6.19 -6.56
C ASN A 109 9.30 4.98 -6.32
N LEU A 110 10.11 4.64 -7.33
CA LEU A 110 11.00 3.48 -7.31
C LEU A 110 12.18 3.62 -6.34
N THR A 111 12.50 4.84 -5.91
CA THR A 111 13.61 5.09 -4.98
C THR A 111 13.18 4.86 -3.55
N THR A 112 12.01 5.38 -3.17
CA THR A 112 11.45 5.24 -1.83
C THR A 112 10.59 3.99 -1.68
N GLN A 113 10.28 3.28 -2.79
CA GLN A 113 9.38 2.13 -2.85
C GLN A 113 7.97 2.46 -2.33
N ARG A 114 7.54 3.72 -2.52
CA ARG A 114 6.24 4.23 -2.11
C ARG A 114 5.29 4.32 -3.29
N PHE A 115 4.03 4.03 -3.01
CA PHE A 115 2.89 4.19 -3.90
C PHE A 115 2.03 5.33 -3.38
N ALA A 116 1.62 6.23 -4.25
CA ALA A 116 0.51 7.14 -4.00
C ALA A 116 -0.67 6.61 -4.82
N VAL A 117 -1.71 6.13 -4.13
CA VAL A 117 -2.89 5.51 -4.76
C VAL A 117 -4.09 6.42 -4.57
N GLU A 118 -4.77 6.76 -5.64
CA GLU A 118 -5.97 7.58 -5.61
C GLU A 118 -7.05 6.95 -4.72
N ILE A 119 -7.73 7.79 -3.93
CA ILE A 119 -8.85 7.37 -3.07
C ILE A 119 -10.17 7.71 -3.74
N LYS A 120 -10.88 6.66 -4.15
CA LYS A 120 -12.30 6.73 -4.54
C LYS A 120 -13.06 5.71 -3.71
N THR A 121 -13.62 6.13 -2.59
CA THR A 121 -14.24 5.25 -1.58
C THR A 121 -15.36 4.38 -2.14
N ASN A 122 -16.04 4.85 -3.19
CA ASN A 122 -17.05 4.10 -3.93
C ASN A 122 -16.47 3.01 -4.85
N ILE A 123 -15.15 2.98 -5.06
CA ILE A 123 -14.45 2.00 -5.90
C ILE A 123 -13.75 0.95 -5.02
N LEU A 124 -12.78 1.39 -4.17
CA LEU A 124 -11.96 0.52 -3.33
C LEU A 124 -11.70 1.16 -1.96
N SER A 125 -11.81 0.37 -0.89
CA SER A 125 -11.26 0.73 0.41
C SER A 125 -9.73 0.57 0.42
N ILE A 126 -9.05 1.19 1.38
CA ILE A 126 -7.59 1.10 1.53
C ILE A 126 -7.14 -0.37 1.71
N ASP A 127 -7.83 -1.14 2.55
CA ASP A 127 -7.52 -2.57 2.75
C ASP A 127 -7.71 -3.39 1.47
N ALA A 128 -8.69 -3.04 0.65
CA ALA A 128 -8.91 -3.68 -0.64
C ALA A 128 -7.80 -3.32 -1.66
N ILE A 129 -7.28 -2.09 -1.63
CA ILE A 129 -6.13 -1.65 -2.42
C ILE A 129 -4.90 -2.47 -2.03
N ILE A 130 -4.58 -2.56 -0.73
CA ILE A 130 -3.45 -3.36 -0.21
C ILE A 130 -3.59 -4.83 -0.61
N SER A 131 -4.77 -5.42 -0.44
CA SER A 131 -5.04 -6.80 -0.83
C SER A 131 -4.85 -7.03 -2.33
N ALA A 132 -5.28 -6.09 -3.18
CA ALA A 132 -5.09 -6.14 -4.63
C ALA A 132 -3.60 -6.06 -4.99
N LEU A 133 -2.83 -5.11 -4.42
CA LEU A 133 -1.40 -4.96 -4.65
C LEU A 133 -0.64 -6.23 -4.22
N ASN A 134 -0.89 -6.77 -3.02
CA ASN A 134 -0.29 -8.02 -2.56
C ASN A 134 -0.55 -9.17 -3.56
N SER A 135 -1.78 -9.31 -4.04
CA SER A 135 -2.16 -10.35 -5.01
C SER A 135 -1.48 -10.16 -6.37
N ILE A 136 -1.35 -8.91 -6.86
CA ILE A 136 -0.69 -8.56 -8.12
C ILE A 136 0.81 -8.89 -8.03
N PHE A 137 1.48 -8.40 -6.99
CA PHE A 137 2.92 -8.57 -6.84
C PHE A 137 3.32 -10.02 -6.56
N LYS A 138 2.48 -10.81 -5.89
CA LYS A 138 2.67 -12.26 -5.76
C LYS A 138 2.77 -12.97 -7.11
N ARG A 139 2.14 -12.44 -8.18
CA ARG A 139 2.22 -13.01 -9.53
C ARG A 139 3.46 -12.58 -10.31
N VAL A 140 4.03 -11.44 -9.96
CA VAL A 140 5.20 -10.87 -10.66
C VAL A 140 6.50 -11.26 -9.96
N ALA A 141 6.51 -11.24 -8.64
CA ALA A 141 7.68 -11.53 -7.83
C ALA A 141 7.90 -13.06 -7.75
N LYS A 142 8.97 -13.53 -8.40
CA LYS A 142 9.37 -14.95 -8.39
C LYS A 142 10.43 -15.25 -7.32
N GLN A 143 11.34 -14.31 -7.09
CA GLN A 143 12.52 -14.47 -6.24
C GLN A 143 12.41 -13.75 -4.89
N CYS A 144 11.36 -12.98 -4.71
CA CYS A 144 11.11 -12.24 -3.49
C CYS A 144 9.60 -12.17 -3.23
N SER A 145 9.23 -11.84 -2.02
CA SER A 145 7.88 -11.43 -1.66
C SER A 145 7.85 -9.91 -1.53
N VAL A 146 6.71 -9.30 -1.85
CA VAL A 146 6.49 -7.86 -1.63
C VAL A 146 5.29 -7.70 -0.73
N TYR A 147 5.46 -6.98 0.36
CA TYR A 147 4.41 -6.68 1.33
C TYR A 147 4.07 -5.20 1.25
N PHE A 148 2.79 -4.89 1.34
CA PHE A 148 2.27 -3.53 1.25
C PHE A 148 1.59 -3.15 2.56
N ASN A 149 2.00 -2.00 3.12
CA ASN A 149 1.42 -1.43 4.33
C ASN A 149 1.12 0.05 4.09
N THR A 150 0.11 0.58 4.76
CA THR A 150 -0.12 2.03 4.77
C THR A 150 1.06 2.74 5.43
N VAL A 151 1.35 3.96 4.96
CA VAL A 151 2.24 4.87 5.68
C VAL A 151 1.38 5.63 6.67
N ASP A 152 1.75 5.61 7.95
CA ASP A 152 1.12 6.36 9.03
C ASP A 152 2.17 7.16 9.81
N ASN A 153 1.73 8.18 10.53
CA ASN A 153 2.62 8.96 11.37
C ASN A 153 2.68 8.33 12.78
N ILE A 154 3.86 8.35 13.37
CA ILE A 154 4.07 7.88 14.76
C ILE A 154 3.16 8.62 15.74
N SER A 155 2.96 9.94 15.51
CA SER A 155 2.07 10.78 16.29
C SER A 155 0.61 10.32 16.27
N ASP A 156 0.17 9.71 15.17
CA ASP A 156 -1.21 9.25 15.01
C ASP A 156 -1.50 8.04 15.92
N PHE A 157 -0.52 7.12 16.06
CA PHE A 157 -0.63 6.04 17.02
C PHE A 157 -0.82 6.57 18.45
N TRP A 158 0.04 7.52 18.87
CA TRP A 158 -0.03 8.09 20.21
C TRP A 158 -1.31 8.92 20.41
N SER A 159 -1.76 9.63 19.40
CA SER A 159 -3.04 10.35 19.41
C SER A 159 -4.21 9.38 19.57
N ALA A 160 -4.18 8.24 18.85
CA ALA A 160 -5.20 7.20 18.96
C ALA A 160 -5.22 6.58 20.37
N VAL A 161 -4.06 6.32 20.98
CA VAL A 161 -3.95 5.79 22.34
C VAL A 161 -4.47 6.80 23.36
N ASN A 162 -4.02 8.06 23.28
CA ASN A 162 -4.32 9.10 24.26
C ASN A 162 -5.80 9.57 24.21
N ALA A 163 -6.47 9.39 23.08
CA ALA A 163 -7.90 9.73 22.93
C ALA A 163 -8.85 8.73 23.62
N GLN A 164 -8.32 7.64 24.22
CA GLN A 164 -9.14 6.56 24.79
C GLN A 164 -9.08 6.54 26.30
N GLU A 165 -10.17 6.12 26.95
CA GLU A 165 -10.20 5.86 28.40
C GLU A 165 -9.34 4.67 28.83
N GLY A 166 -9.17 3.70 27.94
CA GLY A 166 -8.37 2.52 28.21
C GLY A 166 -8.06 1.70 26.97
N VAL A 167 -6.83 1.19 26.94
CA VAL A 167 -6.35 0.31 25.88
C VAL A 167 -6.29 -1.11 26.42
N LYS A 168 -7.03 -2.04 25.84
CA LYS A 168 -7.07 -3.45 26.26
C LYS A 168 -6.04 -4.30 25.54
N GLU A 169 -5.76 -3.97 24.29
CA GLU A 169 -4.83 -4.70 23.45
C GLU A 169 -4.12 -3.73 22.49
N ILE A 170 -2.81 -3.93 22.34
CA ILE A 170 -1.99 -3.33 21.32
C ILE A 170 -1.36 -4.47 20.53
N ALA A 171 -1.56 -4.53 19.23
CA ALA A 171 -0.96 -5.51 18.36
C ALA A 171 -0.19 -4.83 17.24
N PHE A 172 0.95 -5.41 16.88
CA PHE A 172 1.80 -5.01 15.77
C PHE A 172 2.01 -6.18 14.84
N ASP A 173 1.84 -5.96 13.54
CA ASP A 173 2.23 -6.89 12.48
C ASP A 173 3.39 -6.26 11.72
N LEU A 174 4.59 -6.81 11.89
CA LEU A 174 5.86 -6.26 11.40
C LEU A 174 6.38 -7.10 10.24
N THR A 175 6.69 -6.48 9.11
CA THR A 175 7.29 -7.14 7.95
C THR A 175 8.80 -7.23 8.10
N VAL A 176 9.36 -8.38 7.81
CA VAL A 176 10.79 -8.68 7.92
C VAL A 176 11.43 -8.74 6.54
N PRO A 177 12.63 -8.21 6.36
CA PRO A 177 13.37 -7.24 7.15
C PRO A 177 13.08 -5.82 6.68
N ASN A 178 13.07 -4.86 7.60
CA ASN A 178 12.96 -3.44 7.27
C ASN A 178 14.33 -2.74 7.38
N LEU A 179 14.74 -2.05 6.31
CA LEU A 179 15.97 -1.25 6.26
C LEU A 179 15.74 0.24 6.58
N PHE A 180 14.50 0.65 6.83
CA PHE A 180 14.15 2.04 7.05
C PHE A 180 14.08 2.35 8.55
N GLY A 181 15.25 2.70 9.14
CA GLY A 181 15.32 3.47 10.38
C GLY A 181 14.76 2.85 11.66
N ALA A 182 14.63 1.52 11.75
CA ALA A 182 14.12 0.88 12.95
C ALA A 182 15.07 1.06 14.14
N SER A 183 14.55 1.40 15.30
CA SER A 183 15.26 1.43 16.56
C SER A 183 15.41 0.02 17.16
N ASP A 184 16.39 -0.13 18.03
CA ASP A 184 17.09 -1.35 18.37
C ASP A 184 16.24 -2.58 18.73
N ALA A 185 15.26 -2.49 19.64
CA ALA A 185 14.55 -3.68 20.16
C ALA A 185 13.60 -4.35 19.15
N ALA A 186 12.83 -3.57 18.39
CA ALA A 186 11.94 -4.12 17.37
C ALA A 186 12.74 -4.74 16.22
N LYS A 187 13.86 -4.10 15.86
CA LYS A 187 14.77 -4.58 14.83
C LYS A 187 15.43 -5.89 15.23
N GLU A 188 15.99 -5.99 16.44
CA GLU A 188 16.60 -7.22 16.93
C GLU A 188 15.64 -8.41 16.91
N LEU A 189 14.39 -8.21 17.33
CA LEU A 189 13.38 -9.25 17.28
C LEU A 189 13.07 -9.69 15.84
N VAL A 190 12.90 -8.74 14.94
CA VAL A 190 12.56 -8.99 13.54
C VAL A 190 13.72 -9.61 12.78
N ASP A 191 14.94 -9.12 12.97
CA ASP A 191 16.16 -9.69 12.38
C ASP A 191 16.44 -11.10 12.94
N GLY A 192 16.19 -11.32 14.24
CA GLY A 192 16.25 -12.64 14.86
C GLY A 192 15.23 -13.62 14.30
N ALA A 193 13.99 -13.17 14.05
CA ALA A 193 12.98 -14.00 13.42
C ALA A 193 13.36 -14.35 11.98
N LYS A 194 13.99 -13.43 11.23
CA LYS A 194 14.49 -13.73 9.88
C LYS A 194 15.64 -14.70 9.90
N SER A 195 16.69 -14.42 10.67
CA SER A 195 17.93 -15.20 10.69
C SER A 195 17.73 -16.61 11.22
N ASN A 196 16.94 -16.78 12.28
CA ASN A 196 16.78 -18.06 12.96
C ASN A 196 15.59 -18.88 12.45
N LEU A 197 14.50 -18.23 12.00
CA LEU A 197 13.25 -18.88 11.63
C LEU A 197 12.89 -18.70 10.16
N ASN A 198 13.65 -17.91 9.42
CA ASN A 198 13.32 -17.49 8.06
C ASN A 198 11.90 -16.89 7.92
N ALA A 199 11.44 -16.18 8.96
CA ALA A 199 10.12 -15.56 8.97
C ALA A 199 10.06 -14.35 8.03
N ASP A 200 8.93 -14.14 7.39
CA ASP A 200 8.65 -12.97 6.54
C ASP A 200 7.91 -11.87 7.30
N SER A 201 7.30 -12.22 8.43
CA SER A 201 6.60 -11.29 9.32
C SER A 201 6.63 -11.77 10.77
N VAL A 202 6.46 -10.82 11.69
CA VAL A 202 6.36 -11.07 13.13
C VAL A 202 5.13 -10.35 13.66
N SER A 203 4.23 -11.09 14.32
CA SER A 203 3.08 -10.52 15.01
C SER A 203 3.31 -10.50 16.51
N ILE A 204 3.12 -9.35 17.14
CA ILE A 204 3.31 -9.14 18.58
C ILE A 204 2.02 -8.56 19.13
N SER A 205 1.54 -9.09 20.27
CA SER A 205 0.34 -8.59 20.92
C SER A 205 0.54 -8.45 22.42
N PHE A 206 0.25 -7.27 22.93
CA PHE A 206 0.21 -6.95 24.35
C PHE A 206 -1.25 -6.86 24.80
N LYS A 207 -1.65 -7.63 25.83
CA LYS A 207 -3.03 -7.71 26.29
C LYS A 207 -3.12 -7.60 27.81
N ASN A 208 -4.15 -6.87 28.28
CA ASN A 208 -4.54 -6.92 29.69
C ASN A 208 -6.01 -7.36 29.78
N GLY A 209 -6.25 -8.57 30.32
CA GLY A 209 -7.58 -9.15 30.40
C GLY A 209 -8.51 -8.49 31.42
N LYS A 210 -7.95 -7.91 32.49
CA LYS A 210 -8.72 -7.38 33.65
C LYS A 210 -8.74 -5.86 33.76
N GLY A 211 -7.81 -5.15 33.10
CA GLY A 211 -7.66 -3.70 33.18
C GLY A 211 -7.21 -3.09 31.86
N GLY A 212 -6.84 -1.82 31.88
CA GLY A 212 -6.16 -1.17 30.76
C GLY A 212 -4.67 -1.49 30.75
N LEU A 213 -4.07 -1.51 29.58
CA LEU A 213 -2.62 -1.47 29.43
C LEU A 213 -2.12 -0.10 29.88
N SER A 214 -1.07 -0.10 30.71
CA SER A 214 -0.28 1.12 30.91
C SER A 214 0.56 1.33 29.65
N ALA A 215 0.23 2.35 28.86
CA ALA A 215 0.99 2.69 27.67
C ALA A 215 2.31 3.37 28.12
N ASN A 216 3.30 2.55 28.49
CA ASN A 216 4.65 3.05 28.68
C ASN A 216 5.26 3.32 27.29
N ILE A 217 5.41 4.58 26.95
CA ILE A 217 5.92 5.05 25.66
C ILE A 217 7.27 4.38 25.34
N GLN A 218 8.19 4.29 26.31
CA GLN A 218 9.51 3.73 26.07
C GLN A 218 9.49 2.23 25.71
N ALA A 219 8.54 1.46 26.28
CA ALA A 219 8.49 0.02 26.07
C ALA A 219 8.02 -0.39 24.66
N ILE A 220 7.19 0.43 24.01
CA ILE A 220 6.58 0.09 22.71
C ILE A 220 6.96 1.06 21.58
N ASP A 221 7.69 2.13 21.88
CA ASP A 221 8.06 3.16 20.91
C ASP A 221 8.83 2.58 19.71
N SER A 222 9.72 1.62 19.95
CA SER A 222 10.45 0.93 18.89
C SER A 222 9.54 0.15 17.94
N PHE A 223 8.49 -0.48 18.46
CA PHE A 223 7.52 -1.20 17.65
C PHE A 223 6.62 -0.24 16.85
N VAL A 224 6.23 0.89 17.45
CA VAL A 224 5.47 1.94 16.76
C VAL A 224 6.28 2.51 15.61
N LYS A 225 7.54 2.89 15.85
CA LYS A 225 8.46 3.38 14.82
C LYS A 225 8.69 2.36 13.71
N TYR A 226 8.82 1.08 14.05
CA TYR A 226 8.97 0.04 13.05
C TYR A 226 7.70 -0.12 12.22
N ALA A 227 6.54 -0.21 12.88
CA ALA A 227 5.25 -0.44 12.23
C ALA A 227 4.89 0.69 11.26
N SER A 228 5.18 1.96 11.59
CA SER A 228 4.91 3.11 10.71
C SER A 228 5.66 3.07 9.38
N HIS A 229 6.74 2.28 9.27
CA HIS A 229 7.54 2.14 8.05
C HIS A 229 7.35 0.79 7.35
N ALA A 230 7.20 -0.29 8.10
CA ALA A 230 7.13 -1.65 7.52
C ALA A 230 6.27 -2.58 8.36
N GLY A 231 5.05 -2.19 8.59
CA GLY A 231 4.11 -2.98 9.35
C GLY A 231 2.75 -2.32 9.44
N SER A 232 2.01 -2.76 10.42
CA SER A 232 0.74 -2.17 10.82
C SER A 232 0.54 -2.33 12.32
N TRP A 233 -0.35 -1.52 12.88
CA TRP A 233 -0.76 -1.66 14.27
C TRP A 233 -2.27 -1.71 14.40
N LYS A 234 -2.70 -2.28 15.52
CA LYS A 234 -4.10 -2.43 15.87
C LYS A 234 -4.29 -2.19 17.36
N LEU A 235 -5.27 -1.38 17.70
CA LEU A 235 -5.65 -1.09 19.08
C LEU A 235 -7.05 -1.65 19.35
N LYS A 236 -7.21 -2.31 20.51
CA LYS A 236 -8.53 -2.60 21.06
C LYS A 236 -8.76 -1.68 22.25
N VAL A 237 -9.65 -0.73 22.08
CA VAL A 237 -9.83 0.42 22.98
C VAL A 237 -11.25 0.55 23.51
N LYS A 238 -11.38 1.22 24.65
CA LYS A 238 -12.67 1.62 25.20
C LYS A 238 -12.81 3.13 25.10
N GLN A 239 -13.84 3.58 24.41
CA GLN A 239 -14.17 5.01 24.35
C GLN A 239 -14.97 5.41 25.59
N SER A 240 -14.90 6.70 25.94
CA SER A 240 -15.65 7.26 27.04
C SER A 240 -17.17 7.07 26.85
N GLY A 241 -17.82 6.47 27.85
CA GLY A 241 -19.24 6.18 27.80
C GLY A 241 -19.65 4.89 27.09
N ASP A 242 -18.74 4.23 26.36
CA ASP A 242 -19.03 2.99 25.64
C ASP A 242 -18.99 1.76 26.54
N LYS A 243 -19.97 0.86 26.36
CA LYS A 243 -19.99 -0.47 27.04
C LYS A 243 -19.12 -1.49 26.27
N GLN A 244 -18.83 -1.26 25.00
CA GLN A 244 -18.11 -2.19 24.12
C GLN A 244 -16.73 -1.65 23.73
N TYR A 245 -15.80 -2.57 23.49
CA TYR A 245 -14.49 -2.24 22.94
C TYR A 245 -14.59 -2.06 21.42
N LYS A 246 -13.95 -0.99 20.93
CA LYS A 246 -13.77 -0.74 19.50
C LYS A 246 -12.36 -1.18 19.07
N VAL A 247 -12.23 -1.59 17.82
CA VAL A 247 -10.93 -1.85 17.20
C VAL A 247 -10.60 -0.70 16.28
N ILE A 248 -9.38 -0.18 16.39
CA ILE A 248 -8.80 0.88 15.58
C ILE A 248 -7.61 0.28 14.84
N HIS A 249 -7.48 0.55 13.55
CA HIS A 249 -6.41 0.07 12.69
C HIS A 249 -5.51 1.23 12.23
N SER A 250 -4.24 0.94 11.95
CA SER A 250 -3.31 1.93 11.37
C SER A 250 -3.80 2.46 10.03
N SER A 251 -4.51 1.66 9.24
CA SER A 251 -5.13 2.09 7.98
C SER A 251 -6.13 3.23 8.12
N ASP A 252 -6.73 3.40 9.30
CA ASP A 252 -7.64 4.51 9.61
C ASP A 252 -6.89 5.87 9.68
N TYR A 253 -5.58 5.81 9.97
CA TYR A 253 -4.67 6.94 10.17
C TYR A 253 -3.62 7.07 9.05
N SER A 254 -3.84 6.40 7.92
CA SER A 254 -2.93 6.47 6.79
C SER A 254 -2.72 7.89 6.30
N VAL A 255 -1.47 8.23 6.01
CA VAL A 255 -1.09 9.53 5.42
C VAL A 255 -1.82 9.73 4.10
N LYS A 256 -2.50 10.86 3.99
CA LYS A 256 -3.22 11.27 2.78
C LYS A 256 -2.75 12.66 2.37
N LYS A 257 -2.55 12.84 1.08
CA LYS A 257 -2.26 14.15 0.48
C LYS A 257 -3.17 14.36 -0.73
N SER A 258 -3.39 15.60 -1.07
CA SER A 258 -4.18 15.96 -2.26
C SER A 258 -3.32 16.66 -3.30
N ILE A 259 -3.74 16.56 -4.55
CA ILE A 259 -3.20 17.28 -5.69
C ILE A 259 -4.36 17.87 -6.49
N ASP A 260 -4.15 19.03 -7.12
CA ASP A 260 -5.16 19.61 -7.99
C ASP A 260 -5.50 18.66 -9.14
N SER A 261 -6.80 18.38 -9.32
CA SER A 261 -7.28 17.48 -10.38
C SER A 261 -6.83 17.92 -11.77
N ASN A 262 -6.67 19.23 -12.00
CA ASN A 262 -6.14 19.75 -13.27
C ASN A 262 -4.72 19.22 -13.59
N ILE A 263 -3.92 18.92 -12.56
CA ILE A 263 -2.59 18.30 -12.74
C ILE A 263 -2.75 16.84 -13.17
N ILE A 264 -3.71 16.12 -12.59
CA ILE A 264 -4.00 14.73 -12.98
C ILE A 264 -4.54 14.70 -14.42
N ASP A 265 -5.33 15.68 -14.82
CA ASP A 265 -5.86 15.78 -16.20
C ASP A 265 -4.75 15.95 -17.25
N LEU A 266 -3.56 16.43 -16.87
CA LEU A 266 -2.39 16.47 -17.76
C LEU A 266 -1.93 15.09 -18.23
N LEU A 267 -2.22 14.02 -17.46
CA LEU A 267 -1.99 12.63 -17.87
C LEU A 267 -2.78 12.22 -19.12
N GLN A 268 -3.85 12.93 -19.44
CA GLN A 268 -4.66 12.70 -20.64
C GLN A 268 -4.12 13.47 -21.87
N LYS A 269 -3.18 14.39 -21.67
CA LYS A 269 -2.53 15.15 -22.74
C LYS A 269 -1.36 14.33 -23.29
N VAL A 270 -1.68 13.42 -24.22
CA VAL A 270 -0.72 12.47 -24.76
C VAL A 270 -0.47 12.74 -26.25
N ASP A 271 0.77 12.47 -26.67
CA ASP A 271 1.18 12.48 -28.08
C ASP A 271 0.61 11.28 -28.85
N SER A 272 0.94 11.20 -30.14
CA SER A 272 0.52 10.09 -31.04
C SER A 272 1.04 8.70 -30.57
N ASN A 273 2.05 8.64 -29.70
CA ASN A 273 2.62 7.42 -29.15
C ASN A 273 2.02 7.06 -27.78
N GLY A 274 1.13 7.89 -27.25
CA GLY A 274 0.52 7.71 -25.93
C GLY A 274 1.38 8.15 -24.76
N ASN A 275 2.48 8.91 -24.99
CA ASN A 275 3.27 9.52 -23.94
C ASN A 275 2.72 10.91 -23.59
N VAL A 276 2.84 11.31 -22.32
CA VAL A 276 2.50 12.67 -21.91
C VAL A 276 3.33 13.68 -22.73
N GLU A 277 2.66 14.69 -23.28
CA GLU A 277 3.31 15.72 -24.08
C GLU A 277 4.43 16.42 -23.28
N PRO A 278 5.62 16.64 -23.86
CA PRO A 278 6.79 17.17 -23.14
C PRO A 278 6.52 18.46 -22.37
N GLN A 279 5.69 19.34 -22.89
CA GLN A 279 5.34 20.63 -22.27
C GLN A 279 4.62 20.50 -20.94
N TYR A 280 3.94 19.38 -20.68
CA TYR A 280 3.22 19.10 -19.43
C TYR A 280 4.01 18.20 -18.48
N LEU A 281 5.01 17.48 -19.00
CA LEU A 281 5.74 16.44 -18.27
C LEU A 281 6.50 17.01 -17.06
N ASP A 282 7.18 18.13 -17.20
CA ASP A 282 7.97 18.74 -16.12
C ASP A 282 7.06 19.23 -14.98
N ILE A 283 5.92 19.84 -15.33
CA ILE A 283 4.92 20.30 -14.34
C ILE A 283 4.38 19.08 -13.56
N LEU A 284 4.02 18.04 -14.29
CA LEU A 284 3.47 16.81 -13.71
C LEU A 284 4.48 16.14 -12.78
N ILE A 285 5.75 15.98 -13.23
CA ILE A 285 6.83 15.39 -12.43
C ILE A 285 7.02 16.19 -11.13
N THR A 286 7.17 17.52 -11.24
CA THR A 286 7.37 18.39 -10.06
C THR A 286 6.24 18.22 -9.05
N LYS A 287 5.00 18.24 -9.48
CA LYS A 287 3.84 18.12 -8.59
C LYS A 287 3.69 16.73 -7.97
N ILE A 288 4.04 15.68 -8.70
CA ILE A 288 4.05 14.32 -8.15
C ILE A 288 5.24 14.13 -7.20
N GLU A 289 6.41 14.70 -7.46
CA GLU A 289 7.53 14.68 -6.52
C GLU A 289 7.21 15.41 -5.21
N GLU A 290 6.54 16.57 -5.28
CA GLU A 290 6.00 17.28 -4.11
C GLU A 290 5.04 16.39 -3.30
N LEU A 291 4.21 15.59 -3.98
CA LEU A 291 3.30 14.64 -3.34
C LEU A 291 4.08 13.62 -2.48
N PHE A 292 5.25 13.13 -2.97
CA PHE A 292 6.11 12.18 -2.27
C PHE A 292 7.09 12.82 -1.27
N ALA A 293 7.21 14.13 -1.25
CA ALA A 293 8.07 14.82 -0.29
C ALA A 293 7.53 14.58 1.12
N ASP A 294 8.40 14.14 2.03
CA ASP A 294 8.04 14.03 3.44
C ASP A 294 7.85 15.44 4.00
N GLU A 295 6.81 15.64 4.77
CA GLU A 295 6.72 16.81 5.64
C GLU A 295 7.77 16.61 6.74
N THR A 296 8.85 17.39 6.67
CA THR A 296 9.90 17.46 7.69
C THR A 296 9.38 18.08 8.97
#